data_f1de304ae11d5478166a121b9169bd02
#
_entry.id   f1de304ae11d5478166a121b9169bd02
#
_cell.length_a   1.000
_cell.length_b   1.000
_cell.length_c   1.000
_cell.angle_alpha   90.00
_cell.angle_beta   90.00
_cell.angle_gamma   90.00
#
_symmetry.space_group_name_H-M   'P 1'
#
loop_
_entity.id
_entity.type
_entity.pdbx_description
1 polymer ?
#
loop_
_entity_poly.entity_id
_entity_poly.type
_entity_poly.pdbx_seq_one_letter_code
_entity_poly.pdbx_strand_id
1 'polypeptide(L)'
;ERDRMTDRDADMDHDADALARMKPADRAYHVIRAAILTGELRPGAHLAENQLAEMCNSSRTPVREALQRLTAEGLALSERRSRFVANFSYEEVSVVFELRARIEAYLARLAALHVTPDEIRQMEALILRMDDVANQDPAAFHDLNTQFHDAILRATRSAQLRSVTRQVFA
;
A
#
# COMPACT_ATOMS: atom_id res chain seq x y z
N GLU A 1 -3.48 -14.35 -29.48
CA GLU A 1 -4.58 -13.75 -28.70
C GLU A 1 -5.21 -14.72 -27.70
N ARG A 2 -5.15 -16.04 -27.94
CA ARG A 2 -5.66 -17.10 -27.00
C ARG A 2 -4.72 -17.42 -25.83
N ASP A 3 -3.43 -17.11 -25.91
CA ASP A 3 -2.41 -17.49 -24.90
C ASP A 3 -2.31 -16.52 -23.71
N ARG A 4 -2.81 -15.27 -23.89
CA ARG A 4 -2.81 -14.27 -22.79
C ARG A 4 -4.02 -14.39 -21.84
N MET A 5 -5.04 -15.15 -22.18
CA MET A 5 -6.25 -15.32 -21.38
C MET A 5 -6.08 -16.42 -20.32
N THR A 6 -5.22 -17.40 -20.56
CA THR A 6 -4.97 -18.53 -19.65
C THR A 6 -4.07 -18.18 -18.45
N ASP A 7 -3.16 -17.21 -18.59
CA ASP A 7 -2.26 -16.82 -17.48
C ASP A 7 -2.98 -15.94 -16.42
N ARG A 8 -3.93 -15.09 -16.86
CA ARG A 8 -4.74 -14.29 -15.91
C ARG A 8 -5.72 -15.12 -15.09
N ASP A 9 -6.31 -16.15 -15.69
CA ASP A 9 -7.25 -17.03 -15.00
C ASP A 9 -6.53 -17.94 -13.98
N ALA A 10 -5.30 -18.34 -14.25
CA ALA A 10 -4.47 -19.12 -13.33
C ALA A 10 -3.99 -18.29 -12.13
N ASP A 11 -3.64 -17.00 -12.32
CA ASP A 11 -3.27 -16.09 -11.22
C ASP A 11 -4.47 -15.75 -10.33
N MET A 12 -5.66 -15.55 -10.90
CA MET A 12 -6.89 -15.29 -10.13
C MET A 12 -7.32 -16.48 -9.26
N ASP A 13 -7.12 -17.71 -9.73
CA ASP A 13 -7.44 -18.93 -8.98
C ASP A 13 -6.44 -19.17 -7.84
N HIS A 14 -5.18 -18.78 -8.02
CA HIS A 14 -4.14 -18.88 -6.98
C HIS A 14 -4.36 -17.89 -5.84
N ASP A 15 -4.76 -16.65 -6.14
CA ASP A 15 -5.09 -15.62 -5.15
C ASP A 15 -6.37 -15.95 -4.36
N ALA A 16 -7.38 -16.53 -5.01
CA ALA A 16 -8.61 -16.97 -4.36
C ALA A 16 -8.36 -18.13 -3.36
N ASP A 17 -7.49 -19.07 -3.71
CA ASP A 17 -7.12 -20.21 -2.84
C ASP A 17 -6.22 -19.74 -1.67
N ALA A 18 -5.38 -18.76 -1.88
CA ALA A 18 -4.57 -18.10 -0.83
C ALA A 18 -5.47 -17.37 0.18
N LEU A 19 -6.45 -16.59 -0.29
CA LEU A 19 -7.43 -15.89 0.55
C LEU A 19 -8.31 -16.87 1.35
N ALA A 20 -8.67 -18.03 0.76
CA ALA A 20 -9.48 -19.05 1.44
C ALA A 20 -8.75 -19.68 2.64
N ARG A 21 -7.43 -19.74 2.61
CA ARG A 21 -6.58 -20.31 3.70
C ARG A 21 -6.27 -19.29 4.80
N MET A 22 -6.56 -18.01 4.61
CA MET A 22 -6.34 -16.98 5.60
C MET A 22 -7.32 -17.05 6.76
N LYS A 23 -6.92 -16.53 7.92
CA LYS A 23 -7.85 -16.29 9.03
C LYS A 23 -8.98 -15.38 8.58
N PRO A 24 -10.21 -15.56 9.08
CA PRO A 24 -11.35 -14.74 8.65
C PRO A 24 -11.12 -13.22 8.74
N ALA A 25 -10.42 -12.75 9.76
CA ALA A 25 -10.11 -11.33 9.93
C ALA A 25 -9.09 -10.83 8.88
N ASP A 26 -8.08 -11.63 8.54
CA ASP A 26 -7.09 -11.27 7.52
C ASP A 26 -7.75 -11.24 6.15
N ARG A 27 -8.58 -12.24 5.83
CA ARG A 27 -9.35 -12.26 4.58
C ARG A 27 -10.27 -11.03 4.46
N ALA A 28 -11.05 -10.73 5.50
CA ALA A 28 -11.91 -9.53 5.52
C ALA A 28 -11.10 -8.25 5.32
N TYR A 29 -9.94 -8.13 5.97
CA TYR A 29 -9.03 -7.01 5.80
C TYR A 29 -8.59 -6.85 4.33
N HIS A 30 -8.11 -7.91 3.69
CA HIS A 30 -7.65 -7.84 2.29
C HIS A 30 -8.78 -7.50 1.32
N VAL A 31 -9.96 -8.10 1.49
CA VAL A 31 -11.12 -7.83 0.64
C VAL A 31 -11.57 -6.38 0.77
N ILE A 32 -11.76 -5.88 2.00
CA ILE A 32 -12.21 -4.49 2.21
C ILE A 32 -11.14 -3.50 1.74
N ARG A 33 -9.87 -3.77 2.02
CA ARG A 33 -8.76 -2.94 1.56
C ARG A 33 -8.71 -2.84 0.03
N ALA A 34 -8.85 -3.95 -0.66
CA ALA A 34 -8.90 -3.97 -2.12
C ALA A 34 -10.08 -3.15 -2.66
N ALA A 35 -11.29 -3.32 -2.09
CA ALA A 35 -12.47 -2.57 -2.47
C ALA A 35 -12.33 -1.05 -2.24
N ILE A 36 -11.61 -0.63 -1.21
CA ILE A 36 -11.28 0.79 -0.98
C ILE A 36 -10.28 1.28 -2.04
N LEU A 37 -9.20 0.55 -2.29
CA LEU A 37 -8.14 0.97 -3.21
C LEU A 37 -8.59 0.97 -4.68
N THR A 38 -9.52 0.09 -5.06
CA THR A 38 -10.10 0.07 -6.41
C THR A 38 -11.24 1.08 -6.59
N GLY A 39 -11.70 1.73 -5.49
CA GLY A 39 -12.80 2.68 -5.52
C GLY A 39 -14.21 2.04 -5.57
N GLU A 40 -14.33 0.73 -5.43
CA GLU A 40 -15.60 0.03 -5.23
C GLU A 40 -16.30 0.56 -3.97
N LEU A 41 -15.56 0.69 -2.87
CA LEU A 41 -15.94 1.47 -1.70
C LEU A 41 -15.39 2.88 -1.85
N ARG A 42 -16.27 3.81 -2.25
CA ARG A 42 -15.87 5.20 -2.57
C ARG A 42 -15.39 5.96 -1.34
N PRO A 43 -14.50 6.97 -1.48
CA PRO A 43 -14.16 7.90 -0.41
C PRO A 43 -15.40 8.47 0.26
N GLY A 44 -15.43 8.49 1.59
CA GLY A 44 -16.57 8.93 2.41
C GLY A 44 -17.72 7.92 2.53
N ALA A 45 -17.66 6.76 1.87
CA ALA A 45 -18.69 5.74 1.99
C ALA A 45 -18.75 5.16 3.42
N HIS A 46 -19.99 4.93 3.90
CA HIS A 46 -20.22 4.31 5.21
C HIS A 46 -19.85 2.82 5.18
N LEU A 47 -18.98 2.41 6.09
CA LEU A 47 -18.48 1.04 6.26
C LEU A 47 -19.37 0.26 7.23
N ALA A 48 -20.57 -0.12 6.77
CA ALA A 48 -21.54 -0.86 7.59
C ALA A 48 -21.11 -2.31 7.80
N GLU A 49 -20.89 -2.71 9.07
CA GLU A 49 -20.39 -4.04 9.43
C GLU A 49 -21.22 -5.20 8.84
N ASN A 50 -22.55 -5.04 8.70
CA ASN A 50 -23.42 -6.07 8.15
C ASN A 50 -23.18 -6.26 6.63
N GLN A 51 -23.14 -5.17 5.86
CA GLN A 51 -22.90 -5.21 4.43
C GLN A 51 -21.50 -5.75 4.09
N LEU A 52 -20.51 -5.34 4.88
CA LEU A 52 -19.14 -5.83 4.73
C LEU A 52 -19.02 -7.32 5.12
N ALA A 53 -19.80 -7.79 6.09
CA ALA A 53 -19.84 -9.20 6.46
C ALA A 53 -20.39 -10.07 5.32
N GLU A 54 -21.42 -9.58 4.63
CA GLU A 54 -21.96 -10.22 3.42
C GLU A 54 -20.93 -10.21 2.29
N MET A 55 -20.33 -9.06 2.00
CA MET A 55 -19.28 -8.91 0.96
C MET A 55 -18.07 -9.84 1.20
N CYS A 56 -17.66 -10.00 2.46
CA CYS A 56 -16.52 -10.85 2.84
C CYS A 56 -16.89 -12.33 3.05
N ASN A 57 -18.16 -12.70 2.87
CA ASN A 57 -18.70 -14.02 3.25
C ASN A 57 -18.21 -14.44 4.65
N SER A 58 -18.45 -13.58 5.65
CA SER A 58 -17.91 -13.71 7.00
C SER A 58 -18.91 -13.22 8.06
N SER A 59 -18.58 -13.39 9.34
CA SER A 59 -19.35 -12.81 10.43
C SER A 59 -18.87 -11.38 10.77
N ARG A 60 -19.62 -10.67 11.61
CA ARG A 60 -19.30 -9.27 12.00
C ARG A 60 -18.00 -9.13 12.81
N THR A 61 -17.62 -10.13 13.60
CA THR A 61 -16.43 -10.06 14.46
C THR A 61 -15.14 -9.88 13.64
N PRO A 62 -14.79 -10.75 12.66
CA PRO A 62 -13.61 -10.57 11.83
C PRO A 62 -13.66 -9.28 10.99
N VAL A 63 -14.85 -8.85 10.55
CA VAL A 63 -15.00 -7.56 9.85
C VAL A 63 -14.65 -6.40 10.77
N ARG A 64 -15.07 -6.44 12.04
CA ARG A 64 -14.73 -5.39 13.00
C ARG A 64 -13.23 -5.32 13.27
N GLU A 65 -12.56 -6.47 13.37
CA GLU A 65 -11.10 -6.54 13.50
C GLU A 65 -10.40 -5.96 12.27
N ALA A 66 -10.86 -6.33 11.07
CA ALA A 66 -10.37 -5.78 9.82
C ALA A 66 -10.54 -4.25 9.75
N LEU A 67 -11.71 -3.74 10.13
CA LEU A 67 -11.99 -2.30 10.17
C LEU A 67 -11.14 -1.54 11.20
N GLN A 68 -10.77 -2.17 12.32
CA GLN A 68 -9.83 -1.57 13.26
C GLN A 68 -8.44 -1.41 12.65
N ARG A 69 -7.95 -2.41 11.91
CA ARG A 69 -6.67 -2.34 11.19
C ARG A 69 -6.70 -1.25 10.11
N LEU A 70 -7.74 -1.23 9.28
CA LEU A 70 -7.91 -0.20 8.25
C LEU A 70 -8.00 1.22 8.84
N THR A 71 -8.57 1.36 10.04
CA THR A 71 -8.60 2.65 10.76
C THR A 71 -7.20 3.03 11.26
N ALA A 72 -6.43 2.08 11.77
CA ALA A 72 -5.05 2.31 12.20
C ALA A 72 -4.12 2.68 11.02
N GLU A 73 -4.43 2.19 9.82
CA GLU A 73 -3.72 2.51 8.57
C GLU A 73 -4.22 3.81 7.90
N GLY A 74 -5.26 4.45 8.44
CA GLY A 74 -5.82 5.67 7.87
C GLY A 74 -6.70 5.47 6.64
N LEU A 75 -6.98 4.23 6.23
CA LEU A 75 -7.89 3.92 5.11
C LEU A 75 -9.37 4.06 5.51
N ALA A 76 -9.68 3.98 6.80
CA ALA A 76 -10.99 4.23 7.34
C ALA A 76 -10.92 5.25 8.48
N LEU A 77 -11.95 6.09 8.59
CA LEU A 77 -12.11 7.06 9.67
C LEU A 77 -13.22 6.60 10.61
N SER A 78 -13.01 6.77 11.91
CA SER A 78 -14.03 6.47 12.93
C SER A 78 -14.67 7.78 13.39
N GLU A 79 -15.97 7.92 13.17
CA GLU A 79 -16.76 9.05 13.61
C GLU A 79 -17.87 8.56 14.53
N ARG A 80 -17.82 8.94 15.81
CA ARG A 80 -18.76 8.49 16.86
C ARG A 80 -18.79 6.96 16.95
N ARG A 81 -19.84 6.31 16.39
CA ARG A 81 -20.02 4.84 16.39
C ARG A 81 -20.00 4.25 14.96
N SER A 82 -19.71 5.06 13.96
CA SER A 82 -19.70 4.67 12.55
C SER A 82 -18.28 4.75 12.00
N ARG A 83 -18.02 4.01 10.92
CA ARG A 83 -16.78 4.09 10.16
C ARG A 83 -17.08 4.43 8.72
N PHE A 84 -16.19 5.19 8.11
CA PHE A 84 -16.29 5.66 6.75
C PHE A 84 -14.97 5.43 6.03
N VAL A 85 -14.99 5.24 4.72
CA VAL A 85 -13.79 5.26 3.90
C VAL A 85 -13.13 6.63 4.05
N ALA A 86 -11.84 6.68 4.24
CA ALA A 86 -11.09 7.93 4.33
C ALA A 86 -11.34 8.78 3.06
N ASN A 87 -11.60 10.06 3.28
CA ASN A 87 -11.83 11.03 2.21
C ASN A 87 -11.01 12.27 2.53
N PHE A 88 -9.85 12.38 1.89
CA PHE A 88 -8.93 13.49 2.10
C PHE A 88 -9.17 14.56 1.04
N SER A 89 -9.16 15.82 1.46
CA SER A 89 -9.14 16.95 0.55
C SER A 89 -7.81 17.01 -0.22
N TYR A 90 -7.81 17.72 -1.35
CA TYR A 90 -6.57 17.93 -2.10
C TYR A 90 -5.51 18.66 -1.25
N GLU A 91 -5.92 19.60 -0.43
CA GLU A 91 -5.04 20.33 0.48
C GLU A 91 -4.37 19.40 1.50
N GLU A 92 -5.13 18.50 2.14
CA GLU A 92 -4.60 17.54 3.10
C GLU A 92 -3.59 16.59 2.43
N VAL A 93 -3.92 16.08 1.26
CA VAL A 93 -3.02 15.22 0.47
C VAL A 93 -1.74 15.98 0.11
N SER A 94 -1.85 17.23 -0.35
CA SER A 94 -0.71 18.08 -0.74
C SER A 94 0.24 18.31 0.44
N VAL A 95 -0.28 18.57 1.63
CA VAL A 95 0.53 18.77 2.85
C VAL A 95 1.31 17.49 3.20
N VAL A 96 0.67 16.33 3.10
CA VAL A 96 1.33 15.04 3.36
C VAL A 96 2.46 14.79 2.34
N PHE A 97 2.21 15.05 1.06
CA PHE A 97 3.24 14.90 0.01
C PHE A 97 4.41 15.89 0.21
N GLU A 98 4.13 17.13 0.61
CA GLU A 98 5.19 18.12 0.91
C GLU A 98 6.05 17.65 2.09
N LEU A 99 5.43 17.15 3.17
CA LEU A 99 6.15 16.62 4.31
C LEU A 99 7.01 15.41 3.90
N ARG A 100 6.44 14.49 3.12
CA ARG A 100 7.14 13.32 2.59
C ARG A 100 8.37 13.75 1.78
N ALA A 101 8.21 14.69 0.85
CA ALA A 101 9.32 15.19 0.03
C ALA A 101 10.46 15.78 0.88
N ARG A 102 10.15 16.48 1.96
CA ARG A 102 11.15 17.02 2.90
C ARG A 102 11.90 15.92 3.64
N ILE A 103 11.19 14.90 4.10
CA ILE A 103 11.79 13.75 4.77
C ILE A 103 12.70 12.98 3.79
N GLU A 104 12.21 12.70 2.59
CA GLU A 104 12.97 11.98 1.55
C GLU A 104 14.24 12.74 1.13
N ALA A 105 14.16 14.07 0.96
CA ALA A 105 15.32 14.91 0.67
C ALA A 105 16.37 14.85 1.80
N TYR A 106 15.93 14.84 3.06
CA TYR A 106 16.82 14.69 4.20
C TYR A 106 17.49 13.32 4.22
N LEU A 107 16.73 12.25 3.96
CA LEU A 107 17.25 10.88 3.89
C LEU A 107 18.26 10.71 2.75
N ALA A 108 17.97 11.27 1.57
CA ALA A 108 18.89 11.25 0.44
C ALA A 108 20.21 11.98 0.77
N ARG A 109 20.15 13.13 1.46
CA ARG A 109 21.33 13.83 1.94
C ARG A 109 22.17 12.99 2.89
N LEU A 110 21.55 12.27 3.82
CA LEU A 110 22.26 11.36 4.73
C LEU A 110 22.83 10.15 3.98
N ALA A 111 22.08 9.57 3.06
CA ALA A 111 22.53 8.46 2.23
C ALA A 111 23.77 8.82 1.41
N ALA A 112 23.82 10.03 0.86
CA ALA A 112 24.94 10.52 0.06
C ALA A 112 26.29 10.55 0.81
N LEU A 113 26.27 10.55 2.15
CA LEU A 113 27.50 10.48 2.97
C LEU A 113 28.12 9.08 3.04
N HIS A 114 27.33 8.04 2.73
CA HIS A 114 27.72 6.65 2.99
C HIS A 114 27.49 5.70 1.81
N VAL A 115 26.79 6.18 0.77
CA VAL A 115 26.44 5.38 -0.41
C VAL A 115 27.71 4.92 -1.14
N THR A 116 27.73 3.67 -1.56
CA THR A 116 28.81 3.08 -2.35
C THR A 116 28.53 3.18 -3.85
N PRO A 117 29.56 3.12 -4.72
CA PRO A 117 29.35 3.09 -6.17
C PRO A 117 28.46 1.93 -6.64
N ASP A 118 28.49 0.77 -5.95
CA ASP A 118 27.63 -0.37 -6.26
C ASP A 118 26.17 -0.10 -5.95
N GLU A 119 25.89 0.54 -4.82
CA GLU A 119 24.53 0.93 -4.45
C GLU A 119 23.97 2.00 -5.39
N ILE A 120 24.80 2.93 -5.86
CA ILE A 120 24.39 3.90 -6.89
C ILE A 120 23.97 3.17 -8.15
N ARG A 121 24.79 2.23 -8.66
CA ARG A 121 24.45 1.45 -9.86
C ARG A 121 23.14 0.66 -9.69
N GLN A 122 22.89 0.11 -8.50
CA GLN A 122 21.61 -0.57 -8.21
C GLN A 122 20.43 0.39 -8.27
N MET A 123 20.55 1.60 -7.71
CA MET A 123 19.50 2.62 -7.76
C MET A 123 19.24 3.10 -9.19
N GLU A 124 20.30 3.32 -9.97
CA GLU A 124 20.19 3.67 -11.40
C GLU A 124 19.48 2.59 -12.21
N ALA A 125 19.76 1.31 -11.95
CA ALA A 125 19.07 0.20 -12.59
C ALA A 125 17.57 0.14 -12.21
N LEU A 126 17.20 0.50 -10.97
CA LEU A 126 15.81 0.61 -10.57
C LEU A 126 15.08 1.74 -11.31
N ILE A 127 15.73 2.90 -11.48
CA ILE A 127 15.16 4.03 -12.22
C ILE A 127 14.88 3.63 -13.67
N LEU A 128 15.83 3.01 -14.36
CA LEU A 128 15.65 2.55 -15.74
C LEU A 128 14.46 1.58 -15.85
N ARG A 129 14.34 0.63 -14.93
CA ARG A 129 13.19 -0.29 -14.89
C ARG A 129 11.87 0.40 -14.58
N MET A 130 11.85 1.45 -13.75
CA MET A 130 10.65 2.26 -13.52
C MET A 130 10.21 2.99 -14.79
N ASP A 131 11.15 3.55 -15.57
CA ASP A 131 10.86 4.22 -16.83
C ASP A 131 10.22 3.26 -17.86
N ASP A 132 10.69 2.01 -17.90
CA ASP A 132 10.16 0.98 -18.81
C ASP A 132 8.68 0.62 -18.50
N VAL A 133 8.26 0.67 -17.23
CA VAL A 133 6.93 0.26 -16.81
C VAL A 133 5.97 1.42 -16.49
N ALA A 134 6.46 2.65 -16.43
CA ALA A 134 5.74 3.82 -15.91
C ALA A 134 4.34 4.04 -16.52
N ASN A 135 4.17 3.74 -17.81
CA ASN A 135 2.90 3.94 -18.52
C ASN A 135 2.15 2.62 -18.83
N GLN A 136 2.68 1.48 -18.38
CA GLN A 136 2.20 0.16 -18.78
C GLN A 136 1.70 -0.66 -17.58
N ASP A 137 2.39 -0.57 -16.43
CA ASP A 137 2.12 -1.38 -15.25
C ASP A 137 2.29 -0.54 -13.96
N PRO A 138 1.21 0.09 -13.47
CA PRO A 138 1.25 0.87 -12.23
C PRO A 138 1.68 0.06 -10.99
N ALA A 139 1.37 -1.24 -10.94
CA ALA A 139 1.74 -2.09 -9.81
C ALA A 139 3.24 -2.35 -9.80
N ALA A 140 3.81 -2.74 -10.96
CA ALA A 140 5.25 -2.92 -11.11
C ALA A 140 6.02 -1.61 -10.85
N PHE A 141 5.49 -0.46 -11.31
CA PHE A 141 6.07 0.85 -11.01
C PHE A 141 6.10 1.12 -9.49
N HIS A 142 5.00 0.87 -8.80
CA HIS A 142 4.92 1.04 -7.34
C HIS A 142 5.94 0.19 -6.59
N ASP A 143 6.09 -1.07 -6.96
CA ASP A 143 7.05 -2.00 -6.35
C ASP A 143 8.49 -1.55 -6.57
N LEU A 144 8.84 -1.13 -7.78
CA LEU A 144 10.17 -0.62 -8.10
C LEU A 144 10.48 0.70 -7.37
N ASN A 145 9.50 1.59 -7.29
CA ASN A 145 9.59 2.84 -6.53
C ASN A 145 9.84 2.57 -5.03
N THR A 146 9.13 1.59 -4.47
CA THR A 146 9.35 1.16 -3.08
C THR A 146 10.77 0.62 -2.87
N GLN A 147 11.27 -0.22 -3.80
CA GLN A 147 12.64 -0.73 -3.75
C GLN A 147 13.68 0.39 -3.84
N PHE A 148 13.45 1.42 -4.66
CA PHE A 148 14.32 2.58 -4.79
C PHE A 148 14.41 3.38 -3.47
N HIS A 149 13.27 3.70 -2.86
CA HIS A 149 13.25 4.40 -1.56
C HIS A 149 13.88 3.56 -0.44
N ASP A 150 13.65 2.25 -0.43
CA ASP A 150 14.32 1.34 0.50
C ASP A 150 15.85 1.29 0.30
N ALA A 151 16.34 1.42 -0.94
CA ALA A 151 17.79 1.49 -1.21
C ALA A 151 18.40 2.77 -0.62
N ILE A 152 17.74 3.93 -0.77
CA ILE A 152 18.14 5.19 -0.13
C ILE A 152 18.18 5.02 1.39
N LEU A 153 17.14 4.45 1.98
CA LEU A 153 17.07 4.20 3.42
C LEU A 153 18.20 3.30 3.93
N ARG A 154 18.54 2.25 3.19
CA ARG A 154 19.67 1.37 3.52
C ARG A 154 21.00 2.12 3.48
N ALA A 155 21.18 3.00 2.49
CA ALA A 155 22.38 3.80 2.34
C ALA A 155 22.59 4.82 3.48
N THR A 156 21.55 5.19 4.23
CA THR A 156 21.71 6.03 5.45
C THR A 156 22.47 5.33 6.58
N ARG A 157 22.64 4.01 6.54
CA ARG A 157 23.26 3.16 7.58
C ARG A 157 22.57 3.22 8.95
N SER A 158 21.39 3.82 9.08
CA SER A 158 20.65 3.96 10.33
C SER A 158 19.44 3.01 10.40
N ALA A 159 19.49 2.06 11.32
CA ALA A 159 18.37 1.16 11.59
C ALA A 159 17.14 1.91 12.16
N GLN A 160 17.40 2.91 12.99
CA GLN A 160 16.36 3.75 13.60
C GLN A 160 15.60 4.54 12.54
N LEU A 161 16.29 5.17 11.58
CA LEU A 161 15.64 5.89 10.49
C LEU A 161 14.79 4.95 9.64
N ARG A 162 15.27 3.75 9.34
CA ARG A 162 14.48 2.75 8.61
C ARG A 162 13.19 2.37 9.33
N SER A 163 13.25 2.17 10.65
CA SER A 163 12.08 1.81 11.44
C SER A 163 11.04 2.94 11.47
N VAL A 164 11.47 4.16 11.77
CA VAL A 164 10.57 5.33 11.85
C VAL A 164 9.96 5.66 10.49
N THR A 165 10.76 5.66 9.42
CA THR A 165 10.28 6.00 8.07
C THR A 165 9.26 5.00 7.56
N ARG A 166 9.44 3.70 7.82
CA ARG A 166 8.42 2.69 7.48
C ARG A 166 7.09 2.90 8.19
N GLN A 167 7.10 3.38 9.42
CA GLN A 167 5.85 3.69 10.16
C GLN A 167 5.14 4.94 9.62
N VAL A 168 5.90 5.88 9.07
CA VAL A 168 5.34 7.14 8.53
C VAL A 168 4.84 6.98 7.10
N PHE A 169 5.44 6.08 6.29
CA PHE A 169 5.14 5.92 4.87
C PHE A 169 4.49 4.57 4.51
N ALA A 170 4.15 3.74 5.50
CA ALA A 170 3.34 2.54 5.29
C ALA A 170 1.88 2.95 5.08
#